data_84eed4a5aada4924f1e9cf24b58e5fd9
#
_entry.id   84eed4a5aada4924f1e9cf24b58e5fd9
#
_cell.length_a   1.000
_cell.length_b   1.000
_cell.length_c   1.000
_cell.angle_alpha   90.00
_cell.angle_beta   90.00
_cell.angle_gamma   90.00
#
_symmetry.space_group_name_H-M   'P 1'
#
loop_
_entity.id
_entity.type
_entity.pdbx_description
1 polymer ?
#
loop_
_entity_poly.entity_id
_entity_poly.type
_entity_poly.pdbx_seq_one_letter_code
_entity_poly.pdbx_strand_id
1 'polypeptide(L)'
;EQRLELATIVRSETGKPHTEALAEILSALEAIRFYARVAPDLFREQRVPTGWIRGKSARIVREPWGVVGAITPWNYPLTLTLDAVLAAVFAGNAVVVKPSEFTPLSALVLPKLFESAGVPKDLVCVVTGDATTGAALISSGIDKLVFTGSSATGRIVMSAAAQHLVPVVLELGGKDPALVLEDADLERAAHGVV
;
A
#
# COMPACT_ATOMS: atom_id res chain seq x y z
N GLU A 1 0.50 13.94 -17.05
CA GLU A 1 0.00 15.33 -17.17
C GLU A 1 -0.45 15.88 -15.82
N GLN A 2 -1.11 15.11 -14.99
CA GLN A 2 -1.65 15.53 -13.68
C GLN A 2 -0.62 15.57 -12.53
N ARG A 3 0.64 15.25 -12.78
CA ARG A 3 1.67 15.13 -11.71
C ARG A 3 1.84 16.39 -10.84
N LEU A 4 1.73 17.57 -11.44
CA LEU A 4 1.88 18.83 -10.70
C LEU A 4 0.64 19.13 -9.83
N GLU A 5 -0.53 18.77 -10.29
CA GLU A 5 -1.77 18.87 -9.53
C GLU A 5 -1.73 17.94 -8.31
N LEU A 6 -1.34 16.67 -8.52
CA LEU A 6 -1.17 15.70 -7.43
C LEU A 6 -0.12 16.15 -6.41
N ALA A 7 1.03 16.65 -6.86
CA ALA A 7 2.05 17.19 -5.96
C ALA A 7 1.53 18.39 -5.15
N THR A 8 0.67 19.22 -5.74
CA THR A 8 0.04 20.34 -5.03
C THR A 8 -0.92 19.83 -3.95
N ILE A 9 -1.71 18.78 -4.22
CA ILE A 9 -2.60 18.17 -3.24
C ILE A 9 -1.77 17.60 -2.08
N VAL A 10 -0.77 16.75 -2.36
CA VAL A 10 0.11 16.18 -1.32
C VAL A 10 0.74 17.26 -0.46
N ARG A 11 1.27 18.32 -1.09
CA ARG A 11 1.85 19.44 -0.37
C ARG A 11 0.85 20.16 0.53
N SER A 12 -0.37 20.37 0.06
CA SER A 12 -1.39 21.08 0.84
C SER A 12 -1.79 20.35 2.10
N GLU A 13 -1.75 19.02 2.10
CA GLU A 13 -2.10 18.18 3.24
C GLU A 13 -0.93 17.94 4.19
N THR A 14 0.29 17.80 3.66
CA THR A 14 1.47 17.38 4.44
C THR A 14 2.39 18.51 4.85
N GLY A 15 2.29 19.66 4.19
CA GLY A 15 3.24 20.77 4.38
C GLY A 15 4.64 20.54 3.77
N LYS A 16 4.86 19.45 3.05
CA LYS A 16 6.14 19.13 2.40
C LYS A 16 6.59 20.20 1.40
N PRO A 17 7.91 20.41 1.21
CA PRO A 17 8.44 21.15 0.08
C PRO A 17 7.91 20.58 -1.25
N HIS A 18 7.75 21.46 -2.25
CA HIS A 18 7.22 21.04 -3.56
C HIS A 18 8.08 19.93 -4.22
N THR A 19 9.38 20.00 -4.04
CA THR A 19 10.33 18.99 -4.54
C THR A 19 10.10 17.62 -3.95
N GLU A 20 9.81 17.52 -2.65
CA GLU A 20 9.51 16.27 -1.97
C GLU A 20 8.14 15.72 -2.36
N ALA A 21 7.12 16.58 -2.46
CA ALA A 21 5.82 16.17 -2.96
C ALA A 21 5.92 15.63 -4.40
N LEU A 22 6.73 16.26 -5.25
CA LEU A 22 6.97 15.77 -6.62
C LEU A 22 7.76 14.45 -6.62
N ALA A 23 8.73 14.28 -5.72
CA ALA A 23 9.46 13.03 -5.56
C ALA A 23 8.53 11.88 -5.15
N GLU A 24 7.56 12.14 -4.28
CA GLU A 24 6.51 11.18 -3.93
C GLU A 24 5.71 10.72 -5.16
N ILE A 25 5.32 11.66 -6.03
CA ILE A 25 4.61 11.32 -7.28
C ILE A 25 5.49 10.47 -8.21
N LEU A 26 6.79 10.77 -8.29
CA LEU A 26 7.71 9.98 -9.12
C LEU A 26 7.88 8.55 -8.57
N SER A 27 7.97 8.39 -7.26
CA SER A 27 7.99 7.07 -6.60
C SER A 27 6.72 6.27 -6.89
N ALA A 28 5.56 6.92 -6.84
CA ALA A 28 4.29 6.31 -7.21
C ALA A 28 4.27 5.81 -8.67
N LEU A 29 4.84 6.57 -9.62
CA LEU A 29 4.96 6.15 -11.01
C LEU A 29 5.89 4.94 -11.19
N GLU A 30 6.99 4.89 -10.45
CA GLU A 30 7.89 3.72 -10.47
C GLU A 30 7.21 2.47 -9.88
N ALA A 31 6.41 2.61 -8.83
CA ALA A 31 5.61 1.52 -8.28
C ALA A 31 4.64 0.96 -9.34
N ILE A 32 3.90 1.82 -10.06
CA ILE A 32 3.01 1.39 -11.15
C ILE A 32 3.77 0.59 -12.21
N ARG A 33 4.93 1.09 -12.65
CA ARG A 33 5.77 0.40 -13.64
C ARG A 33 6.28 -0.94 -13.14
N PHE A 34 6.67 -1.00 -11.88
CA PHE A 34 7.11 -2.24 -11.24
C PHE A 34 5.99 -3.28 -11.25
N TYR A 35 4.81 -2.96 -10.71
CA TYR A 35 3.67 -3.89 -10.67
C TYR A 35 3.23 -4.32 -12.07
N ALA A 36 3.13 -3.40 -13.03
CA ALA A 36 2.77 -3.73 -14.41
C ALA A 36 3.73 -4.74 -15.06
N ARG A 37 5.01 -4.68 -14.70
CA ARG A 37 6.03 -5.60 -15.22
C ARG A 37 6.02 -6.97 -14.53
N VAL A 38 5.85 -7.00 -13.19
CA VAL A 38 6.04 -8.24 -12.42
C VAL A 38 4.76 -9.05 -12.25
N ALA A 39 3.58 -8.41 -12.23
CA ALA A 39 2.32 -9.09 -11.96
C ALA A 39 2.02 -10.25 -12.92
N PRO A 40 2.22 -10.14 -14.26
CA PRO A 40 1.93 -11.25 -15.17
C PRO A 40 2.70 -12.54 -14.85
N ASP A 41 3.94 -12.41 -14.37
CA ASP A 41 4.75 -13.58 -14.00
C ASP A 41 4.42 -14.10 -12.61
N LEU A 42 4.10 -13.22 -11.65
CA LEU A 42 3.71 -13.62 -10.31
C LEU A 42 2.42 -14.44 -10.27
N PHE A 43 1.46 -14.13 -11.14
CA PHE A 43 0.17 -14.83 -11.19
C PHE A 43 0.14 -16.03 -12.15
N ARG A 44 1.24 -16.30 -12.86
CA ARG A 44 1.35 -17.48 -13.70
C ARG A 44 1.27 -18.76 -12.85
N GLU A 45 0.47 -19.70 -13.31
CA GLU A 45 0.37 -21.03 -12.71
C GLU A 45 1.75 -21.72 -12.67
N GLN A 46 2.11 -22.29 -11.52
CA GLN A 46 3.37 -22.99 -11.32
C GLN A 46 3.15 -24.47 -11.09
N ARG A 47 3.76 -25.31 -11.92
CA ARG A 47 3.80 -26.76 -11.66
C ARG A 47 4.81 -27.04 -10.54
N VAL A 48 4.40 -27.88 -9.60
CA VAL A 48 5.29 -28.34 -8.51
C VAL A 48 5.50 -29.84 -8.58
N PRO A 49 6.71 -30.32 -8.25
CA PRO A 49 7.00 -31.75 -8.21
C PRO A 49 6.12 -32.46 -7.16
N THR A 50 5.61 -33.61 -7.53
CA THR A 50 4.81 -34.47 -6.63
C THR A 50 5.65 -35.51 -5.88
N GLY A 51 6.98 -35.42 -5.97
CA GLY A 51 7.91 -36.34 -5.34
C GLY A 51 7.76 -37.77 -5.89
N TRP A 52 7.62 -38.72 -4.97
CA TRP A 52 7.47 -40.14 -5.28
C TRP A 52 6.05 -40.57 -5.69
N ILE A 53 5.06 -39.66 -5.60
CA ILE A 53 3.67 -39.95 -5.95
C ILE A 53 3.52 -39.95 -7.47
N ARG A 54 3.51 -41.14 -8.08
CA ARG A 54 3.36 -41.30 -9.53
C ARG A 54 1.90 -41.10 -9.98
N GLY A 55 1.70 -40.58 -11.20
CA GLY A 55 0.36 -40.38 -11.80
C GLY A 55 -0.42 -39.22 -11.23
N LYS A 56 0.19 -38.35 -10.43
CA LYS A 56 -0.40 -37.11 -9.92
C LYS A 56 0.32 -35.89 -10.52
N SER A 57 -0.40 -34.81 -10.62
CA SER A 57 0.16 -33.47 -10.93
C SER A 57 -0.27 -32.50 -9.83
N ALA A 58 0.61 -31.57 -9.47
CA ALA A 58 0.30 -30.51 -8.51
C ALA A 58 0.67 -29.16 -9.11
N ARG A 59 -0.10 -28.14 -8.77
CA ARG A 59 0.07 -26.78 -9.26
C ARG A 59 -0.18 -25.80 -8.13
N ILE A 60 0.52 -24.66 -8.17
CA ILE A 60 0.22 -23.50 -7.36
C ILE A 60 -0.54 -22.52 -8.26
N VAL A 61 -1.75 -22.22 -7.88
CA VAL A 61 -2.59 -21.20 -8.51
C VAL A 61 -2.82 -20.09 -7.49
N ARG A 62 -2.65 -18.85 -7.91
CA ARG A 62 -2.91 -17.68 -7.08
C ARG A 62 -4.23 -17.08 -7.49
N GLU A 63 -5.14 -16.97 -6.54
CA GLU A 63 -6.48 -16.42 -6.74
C GLU A 63 -6.66 -15.15 -5.92
N PRO A 64 -7.49 -14.19 -6.37
CA PRO A 64 -7.80 -13.01 -5.58
C PRO A 64 -8.51 -13.38 -4.28
N TRP A 65 -8.28 -12.59 -3.24
CA TRP A 65 -8.99 -12.72 -1.96
C TRP A 65 -10.45 -12.31 -2.07
N GLY A 66 -10.76 -11.28 -2.86
CA GLY A 66 -12.08 -10.65 -2.97
C GLY A 66 -11.97 -9.16 -2.70
N VAL A 67 -12.32 -8.70 -1.50
CA VAL A 67 -12.26 -7.31 -1.08
C VAL A 67 -11.12 -7.10 -0.08
N VAL A 68 -10.16 -6.25 -0.43
CA VAL A 68 -9.05 -5.85 0.42
C VAL A 68 -9.35 -4.52 1.10
N GLY A 69 -9.32 -4.48 2.43
CA GLY A 69 -9.29 -3.23 3.19
C GLY A 69 -7.86 -2.70 3.27
N ALA A 70 -7.66 -1.39 3.10
CA ALA A 70 -6.37 -0.75 3.28
C ALA A 70 -6.50 0.45 4.22
N ILE A 71 -5.71 0.48 5.30
CA ILE A 71 -5.62 1.61 6.24
C ILE A 71 -4.23 2.19 6.13
N THR A 72 -4.13 3.46 5.70
CA THR A 72 -2.86 4.06 5.26
C THR A 72 -2.52 5.34 6.04
N PRO A 73 -1.23 5.65 6.22
CA PRO A 73 -0.76 6.75 7.04
C PRO A 73 -0.72 8.10 6.30
N TRP A 74 -0.30 9.14 7.02
CA TRP A 74 -0.29 10.54 6.56
C TRP A 74 1.06 11.03 5.99
N ASN A 75 2.15 10.32 6.25
CA ASN A 75 3.50 10.81 5.94
C ASN A 75 3.86 10.75 4.44
N TYR A 76 3.41 9.72 3.73
CA TYR A 76 3.47 9.59 2.26
C TYR A 76 2.09 9.17 1.74
N PRO A 77 1.11 10.10 1.80
CA PRO A 77 -0.29 9.75 1.71
C PRO A 77 -0.70 9.19 0.34
N LEU A 78 -0.08 9.66 -0.72
CA LEU A 78 -0.38 9.15 -2.06
C LEU A 78 0.35 7.83 -2.34
N THR A 79 1.67 7.79 -2.11
CA THR A 79 2.49 6.62 -2.48
C THR A 79 2.11 5.39 -1.66
N LEU A 80 2.04 5.50 -0.32
CA LEU A 80 1.72 4.35 0.53
C LEU A 80 0.29 3.84 0.31
N THR A 81 -0.64 4.76 0.02
CA THR A 81 -1.99 4.38 -0.35
C THR A 81 -2.02 3.69 -1.71
N LEU A 82 -1.33 4.25 -2.70
CA LEU A 82 -1.27 3.68 -4.03
C LEU A 82 -0.62 2.30 -4.05
N ASP A 83 0.43 2.07 -3.27
CA ASP A 83 1.10 0.76 -3.18
C ASP A 83 0.14 -0.33 -2.70
N ALA A 84 -0.64 -0.05 -1.65
CA ALA A 84 -1.67 -0.98 -1.18
C ALA A 84 -2.74 -1.25 -2.24
N VAL A 85 -3.19 -0.19 -2.94
CA VAL A 85 -4.19 -0.29 -4.02
C VAL A 85 -3.65 -1.07 -5.20
N LEU A 86 -2.43 -0.78 -5.66
CA LEU A 86 -1.81 -1.48 -6.79
C LEU A 86 -1.65 -2.97 -6.50
N ALA A 87 -1.12 -3.32 -5.32
CA ALA A 87 -0.98 -4.72 -4.92
C ALA A 87 -2.32 -5.46 -4.94
N ALA A 88 -3.40 -4.84 -4.43
CA ALA A 88 -4.73 -5.41 -4.42
C ALA A 88 -5.30 -5.56 -5.84
N VAL A 89 -5.29 -4.49 -6.63
CA VAL A 89 -5.92 -4.45 -7.97
C VAL A 89 -5.18 -5.35 -8.96
N PHE A 90 -3.85 -5.34 -8.99
CA PHE A 90 -3.07 -6.22 -9.85
C PHE A 90 -3.26 -7.71 -9.49
N ALA A 91 -3.59 -8.01 -8.24
CA ALA A 91 -3.94 -9.36 -7.79
C ALA A 91 -5.42 -9.74 -8.07
N GLY A 92 -6.19 -8.87 -8.73
CA GLY A 92 -7.59 -9.12 -9.10
C GLY A 92 -8.60 -8.84 -8.01
N ASN A 93 -8.24 -8.09 -6.96
CA ASN A 93 -9.13 -7.74 -5.86
C ASN A 93 -9.79 -6.38 -6.06
N ALA A 94 -10.96 -6.20 -5.44
CA ALA A 94 -11.46 -4.87 -5.11
C ALA A 94 -10.76 -4.33 -3.86
N VAL A 95 -10.70 -3.01 -3.68
CA VAL A 95 -10.06 -2.40 -2.53
C VAL A 95 -10.88 -1.26 -1.95
N VAL A 96 -11.03 -1.26 -0.62
CA VAL A 96 -11.60 -0.15 0.14
C VAL A 96 -10.50 0.47 0.98
N VAL A 97 -10.17 1.71 0.69
CA VAL A 97 -9.11 2.46 1.37
C VAL A 97 -9.69 3.37 2.43
N LYS A 98 -9.16 3.32 3.63
CA LYS A 98 -9.31 4.35 4.67
C LYS A 98 -7.98 5.07 4.84
N PRO A 99 -7.79 6.23 4.21
CA PRO A 99 -6.58 7.03 4.43
C PRO A 99 -6.57 7.63 5.83
N SER A 100 -5.42 8.19 6.22
CA SER A 100 -5.36 9.03 7.42
C SER A 100 -6.35 10.19 7.33
N GLU A 101 -6.99 10.52 8.44
CA GLU A 101 -7.87 11.68 8.59
C GLU A 101 -7.17 13.02 8.35
N PHE A 102 -5.84 13.06 8.47
CA PHE A 102 -5.02 14.25 8.23
C PHE A 102 -4.75 14.51 6.75
N THR A 103 -4.82 13.47 5.90
CA THR A 103 -4.43 13.55 4.47
C THR A 103 -5.38 12.76 3.58
N PRO A 104 -6.71 13.03 3.64
CA PRO A 104 -7.69 12.28 2.87
C PRO A 104 -7.70 12.64 1.38
N LEU A 105 -7.37 13.87 0.99
CA LEU A 105 -7.49 14.35 -0.40
C LEU A 105 -6.56 13.60 -1.34
N SER A 106 -5.35 13.26 -0.89
CA SER A 106 -4.38 12.48 -1.66
C SER A 106 -4.90 11.10 -2.04
N ALA A 107 -5.76 10.49 -1.21
CA ALA A 107 -6.39 9.21 -1.52
C ALA A 107 -7.67 9.38 -2.36
N LEU A 108 -8.45 10.44 -2.13
CA LEU A 108 -9.73 10.68 -2.80
C LEU A 108 -9.61 10.89 -4.32
N VAL A 109 -8.43 11.20 -4.82
CA VAL A 109 -8.18 11.29 -6.28
C VAL A 109 -8.07 9.91 -6.95
N LEU A 110 -7.74 8.85 -6.20
CA LEU A 110 -7.41 7.54 -6.75
C LEU A 110 -8.58 6.89 -7.51
N PRO A 111 -9.83 6.84 -7.01
CA PRO A 111 -10.92 6.21 -7.75
C PRO A 111 -11.06 6.78 -9.16
N LYS A 112 -11.05 8.11 -9.30
CA LYS A 112 -11.15 8.78 -10.59
C LYS A 112 -9.93 8.51 -11.50
N LEU A 113 -8.73 8.43 -10.94
CA LEU A 113 -7.52 8.10 -11.70
C LEU A 113 -7.61 6.67 -12.26
N PHE A 114 -8.04 5.70 -11.45
CA PHE A 114 -8.20 4.32 -11.87
C PHE A 114 -9.32 4.17 -12.93
N GLU A 115 -10.47 4.82 -12.74
CA GLU A 115 -11.54 4.86 -13.74
C GLU A 115 -11.05 5.45 -15.08
N SER A 116 -10.28 6.54 -15.05
CA SER A 116 -9.72 7.17 -16.25
C SER A 116 -8.69 6.28 -16.96
N ALA A 117 -8.07 5.35 -16.24
CA ALA A 117 -7.17 4.34 -16.78
C ALA A 117 -7.89 3.08 -17.28
N GLY A 118 -9.23 3.05 -17.25
CA GLY A 118 -10.04 1.92 -17.73
C GLY A 118 -10.29 0.82 -16.68
N VAL A 119 -9.94 1.06 -15.42
CA VAL A 119 -10.31 0.16 -14.32
C VAL A 119 -11.81 0.25 -14.07
N PRO A 120 -12.53 -0.87 -13.88
CA PRO A 120 -13.95 -0.85 -13.59
C PRO A 120 -14.30 0.07 -12.41
N LYS A 121 -15.42 0.80 -12.54
CA LYS A 121 -15.94 1.64 -11.48
C LYS A 121 -16.16 0.80 -10.22
N ASP A 122 -15.98 1.42 -9.07
CA ASP A 122 -16.16 0.84 -7.74
C ASP A 122 -15.15 -0.27 -7.35
N LEU A 123 -14.16 -0.57 -8.21
CA LEU A 123 -13.09 -1.49 -7.85
C LEU A 123 -12.11 -0.87 -6.84
N VAL A 124 -11.95 0.44 -6.87
CA VAL A 124 -11.17 1.23 -5.92
C VAL A 124 -12.09 2.23 -5.24
N CYS A 125 -12.35 2.01 -3.95
CA CYS A 125 -13.21 2.88 -3.13
C CYS A 125 -12.39 3.53 -2.03
N VAL A 126 -12.74 4.77 -1.68
CA VAL A 126 -12.11 5.49 -0.56
C VAL A 126 -13.19 5.89 0.43
N VAL A 127 -13.00 5.55 1.69
CA VAL A 127 -13.84 5.98 2.83
C VAL A 127 -12.98 6.82 3.77
N THR A 128 -13.45 8.01 4.07
CA THR A 128 -12.76 8.95 4.97
C THR A 128 -13.30 8.84 6.39
N GLY A 129 -12.49 9.14 7.36
CA GLY A 129 -12.86 9.12 8.78
C GLY A 129 -11.67 8.77 9.67
N ASP A 130 -11.93 8.70 10.94
CA ASP A 130 -10.98 8.45 12.01
C ASP A 130 -10.80 6.95 12.34
N ALA A 131 -10.37 6.66 13.56
CA ALA A 131 -10.19 5.30 14.05
C ALA A 131 -11.50 4.48 14.07
N THR A 132 -12.67 5.13 14.24
CA THR A 132 -13.97 4.44 14.25
C THR A 132 -14.31 3.90 12.87
N THR A 133 -14.02 4.67 11.82
CA THR A 133 -14.15 4.22 10.42
C THR A 133 -13.19 3.06 10.12
N GLY A 134 -11.96 3.10 10.66
CA GLY A 134 -11.01 2.00 10.54
C GLY A 134 -11.52 0.70 11.18
N ALA A 135 -12.07 0.80 12.38
CA ALA A 135 -12.67 -0.35 13.07
C ALA A 135 -13.90 -0.90 12.32
N ALA A 136 -14.75 -0.01 11.79
CA ALA A 136 -15.89 -0.39 10.96
C ALA A 136 -15.45 -1.12 9.67
N LEU A 137 -14.39 -0.66 9.02
CA LEU A 137 -13.84 -1.33 7.84
C LEU A 137 -13.38 -2.75 8.17
N ILE A 138 -12.69 -2.96 9.31
CA ILE A 138 -12.24 -4.30 9.73
C ILE A 138 -13.41 -5.25 9.93
N SER A 139 -14.52 -4.77 10.49
CA SER A 139 -15.72 -5.57 10.78
C SER A 139 -16.70 -5.67 9.61
N SER A 140 -16.45 -5.01 8.48
CA SER A 140 -17.39 -4.93 7.35
C SER A 140 -17.45 -6.18 6.46
N GLY A 141 -16.64 -7.19 6.75
CA GLY A 141 -16.57 -8.42 5.94
C GLY A 141 -15.55 -8.35 4.81
N ILE A 142 -14.47 -7.58 4.96
CA ILE A 142 -13.31 -7.62 4.06
C ILE A 142 -12.59 -8.97 4.16
N ASP A 143 -11.99 -9.42 3.06
CA ASP A 143 -11.31 -10.71 2.98
C ASP A 143 -9.83 -10.64 3.37
N LYS A 144 -9.22 -9.46 3.32
CA LYS A 144 -7.84 -9.19 3.71
C LYS A 144 -7.67 -7.74 4.14
N LEU A 145 -6.74 -7.49 5.06
CA LEU A 145 -6.40 -6.14 5.51
C LEU A 145 -4.93 -5.83 5.26
N VAL A 146 -4.66 -4.64 4.77
CA VAL A 146 -3.32 -4.03 4.71
C VAL A 146 -3.34 -2.81 5.62
N PHE A 147 -2.41 -2.75 6.56
CA PHE A 147 -2.27 -1.64 7.48
C PHE A 147 -0.83 -1.12 7.46
N THR A 148 -0.68 0.18 7.24
CA THR A 148 0.59 0.87 7.40
C THR A 148 0.45 1.96 8.46
N GLY A 149 1.31 1.94 9.49
CA GLY A 149 1.23 2.90 10.58
C GLY A 149 2.08 2.52 11.80
N SER A 150 1.73 3.06 12.98
CA SER A 150 2.48 2.80 14.20
C SER A 150 2.32 1.36 14.69
N SER A 151 3.37 0.82 15.34
CA SER A 151 3.32 -0.51 15.97
C SER A 151 2.24 -0.60 17.06
N ALA A 152 1.94 0.49 17.75
CA ALA A 152 0.88 0.53 18.76
C ALA A 152 -0.50 0.31 18.10
N THR A 153 -0.81 1.06 17.06
CA THR A 153 -2.05 0.92 16.30
C THR A 153 -2.11 -0.43 15.57
N GLY A 154 -1.00 -0.91 15.03
CA GLY A 154 -0.91 -2.22 14.36
C GLY A 154 -1.33 -3.38 15.26
N ARG A 155 -0.97 -3.35 16.56
CA ARG A 155 -1.44 -4.36 17.53
C ARG A 155 -2.95 -4.34 17.71
N ILE A 156 -3.56 -3.15 17.78
CA ILE A 156 -5.02 -2.97 17.91
C ILE A 156 -5.71 -3.51 16.64
N VAL A 157 -5.23 -3.11 15.48
CA VAL A 157 -5.72 -3.54 14.17
C VAL A 157 -5.64 -5.06 14.02
N MET A 158 -4.50 -5.66 14.34
CA MET A 158 -4.30 -7.10 14.28
C MET A 158 -5.25 -7.84 15.24
N SER A 159 -5.42 -7.33 16.47
CA SER A 159 -6.35 -7.92 17.44
C SER A 159 -7.81 -7.86 16.97
N ALA A 160 -8.21 -6.75 16.37
CA ALA A 160 -9.57 -6.61 15.80
C ALA A 160 -9.77 -7.54 14.60
N ALA A 161 -8.83 -7.61 13.68
CA ALA A 161 -8.90 -8.48 12.51
C ALA A 161 -8.94 -9.97 12.88
N ALA A 162 -8.22 -10.37 13.94
CA ALA A 162 -8.21 -11.74 14.42
C ALA A 162 -9.60 -12.25 14.88
N GLN A 163 -10.47 -11.37 15.38
CA GLN A 163 -11.84 -11.72 15.77
C GLN A 163 -12.70 -12.14 14.58
N HIS A 164 -12.34 -11.70 13.38
CA HIS A 164 -13.04 -12.02 12.13
C HIS A 164 -12.24 -12.98 11.24
N LEU A 165 -11.08 -13.48 11.72
CA LEU A 165 -10.13 -14.32 10.96
C LEU A 165 -9.65 -13.65 9.65
N VAL A 166 -9.63 -12.31 9.59
CA VAL A 166 -9.13 -11.55 8.46
C VAL A 166 -7.60 -11.57 8.45
N PRO A 167 -6.95 -12.09 7.39
CA PRO A 167 -5.50 -12.03 7.25
C PRO A 167 -5.01 -10.60 7.13
N VAL A 168 -3.92 -10.26 7.84
CA VAL A 168 -3.38 -8.90 7.90
C VAL A 168 -1.95 -8.85 7.35
N VAL A 169 -1.66 -7.83 6.56
CA VAL A 169 -0.30 -7.36 6.27
C VAL A 169 -0.07 -6.10 7.10
N LEU A 170 0.99 -6.10 7.88
CA LEU A 170 1.37 -4.99 8.76
C LEU A 170 2.70 -4.40 8.31
N GLU A 171 2.66 -3.15 7.85
CA GLU A 171 3.84 -2.34 7.58
C GLU A 171 3.97 -1.30 8.70
N LEU A 172 4.92 -1.54 9.61
CA LEU A 172 5.00 -0.80 10.87
C LEU A 172 6.27 0.04 10.93
N GLY A 173 6.31 0.96 11.88
CA GLY A 173 7.49 1.78 12.13
C GLY A 173 8.67 0.98 12.67
N GLY A 174 9.84 1.50 12.42
CA GLY A 174 11.13 1.00 12.93
C GLY A 174 12.04 2.15 13.35
N LYS A 175 13.30 1.83 13.55
CA LYS A 175 14.38 2.78 13.72
C LYS A 175 15.55 2.37 12.83
N ASP A 176 15.69 3.09 11.72
CA ASP A 176 16.72 2.79 10.73
C ASP A 176 18.12 3.02 11.31
N PRO A 177 19.06 2.09 11.12
CA PRO A 177 20.43 2.26 11.57
C PRO A 177 21.22 3.15 10.60
N ALA A 178 22.04 4.04 11.14
CA ALA A 178 23.08 4.74 10.39
C ALA A 178 24.45 4.32 10.90
N LEU A 179 25.30 3.78 10.03
CA LEU A 179 26.65 3.34 10.36
C LEU A 179 27.66 4.32 9.77
N VAL A 180 28.38 5.02 10.63
CA VAL A 180 29.47 5.93 10.25
C VAL A 180 30.77 5.23 10.63
N LEU A 181 31.57 4.82 9.63
CA LEU A 181 32.84 4.13 9.86
C LEU A 181 33.94 5.14 10.21
N GLU A 182 35.06 4.66 10.75
CA GLU A 182 36.17 5.51 11.23
C GLU A 182 36.87 6.32 10.15
N ASP A 183 36.81 5.86 8.89
CA ASP A 183 37.38 6.50 7.72
C ASP A 183 36.38 7.37 6.94
N ALA A 184 35.15 7.55 7.46
CA ALA A 184 34.12 8.33 6.81
C ALA A 184 34.43 9.84 6.85
N ASP A 185 34.01 10.53 5.78
CA ASP A 185 33.90 12.01 5.79
C ASP A 185 32.77 12.42 6.75
N LEU A 186 33.16 12.92 7.93
CA LEU A 186 32.19 13.24 8.99
C LEU A 186 31.26 14.39 8.63
N GLU A 187 31.72 15.36 7.84
CA GLU A 187 30.88 16.49 7.40
C GLU A 187 29.79 16.00 6.44
N ARG A 188 30.18 15.19 5.46
CA ARG A 188 29.23 14.55 4.54
C ARG A 188 28.29 13.59 5.26
N ALA A 189 28.78 12.82 6.22
CA ALA A 189 27.97 11.90 7.00
C ALA A 189 26.91 12.65 7.84
N ALA A 190 27.30 13.75 8.49
CA ALA A 190 26.39 14.60 9.24
C ALA A 190 25.26 15.18 8.38
N HIS A 191 25.61 15.70 7.18
CA HIS A 191 24.62 16.17 6.22
C HIS A 191 23.72 15.07 5.63
N GLY A 192 24.18 13.83 5.63
CA GLY A 192 23.41 12.70 5.10
C GLY A 192 22.47 12.04 6.11
N VAL A 193 22.67 12.29 7.43
CA VAL A 193 21.88 11.71 8.52
C VAL A 193 20.81 12.70 9.04
N VAL A 194 21.00 13.98 8.84
CA VAL A 194 20.08 15.08 9.19
C VAL A 194 19.29 15.50 7.97
#